data_874b8b41f6e44cb3d4a680ee7e19d85c
#
_entry.id   874b8b41f6e44cb3d4a680ee7e19d85c
#
_cell.length_a   1.000
_cell.length_b   1.000
_cell.length_c   1.000
_cell.angle_alpha   90.00
_cell.angle_beta   90.00
_cell.angle_gamma   90.00
#
_symmetry.space_group_name_H-M   'P 1'
#
loop_
_entity.id
_entity.type
_entity.pdbx_description
1 polymer ?
#
loop_
_entity_poly.entity_id
_entity_poly.type
_entity_poly.pdbx_seq_one_letter_code
_entity_poly.pdbx_strand_id
1 'polypeptide(L)'
;RPHARVNTPFPSLVLLALGAMFAKMYRKVDQGRALIINGLRGEPKVTFTGGLILPVIARAEVMDISVKTIEIDRRGKEGLICRDNIRADIKVNFFVRVNKTINDVLKVAQAIGCSRASDQATIEDLFNAKFSEALKTVGKRLDFEDLYNKREEFRDQIINVIGQDLNGFVLEDAAIDFLEQTPLEHLDPQNILDAQGIRKITEMTAAQNVDTNQLRQKERMEIGRQNLTADEAVFQFEQQRADAEARKNKEIEIAQAREQNAAQRVKDAEMKQTMV
;
A
#
# COMPACT_ATOMS: atom_id res chain seq x y z
N ARG A 1 48.41 1.26 79.13
CA ARG A 1 48.35 0.28 78.02
C ARG A 1 47.09 0.71 77.17
N PRO A 2 47.24 1.13 75.90
CA PRO A 2 46.10 1.46 75.04
C PRO A 2 45.53 0.18 74.45
N HIS A 3 44.25 -0.03 74.62
CA HIS A 3 43.48 -1.05 73.92
C HIS A 3 43.34 -0.67 72.42
N ALA A 4 44.11 -1.38 71.57
CA ALA A 4 43.94 -1.33 70.14
C ALA A 4 42.51 -1.85 69.79
N ARG A 5 41.63 -0.98 69.30
CA ARG A 5 40.35 -1.37 68.65
C ARG A 5 40.74 -2.01 67.31
N VAL A 6 40.65 -3.32 67.22
CA VAL A 6 40.70 -4.06 65.97
C VAL A 6 39.46 -3.68 65.19
N ASN A 7 39.61 -2.73 64.26
CA ASN A 7 38.58 -2.42 63.27
C ASN A 7 38.55 -3.60 62.29
N THR A 8 37.68 -4.57 62.55
CA THR A 8 37.46 -5.69 61.62
C THR A 8 36.61 -5.19 60.44
N PRO A 9 37.12 -5.22 59.20
CA PRO A 9 36.36 -4.79 58.00
C PRO A 9 35.30 -5.83 57.59
N PHE A 10 35.09 -6.86 58.41
CA PHE A 10 34.18 -7.97 58.15
C PHE A 10 32.71 -7.58 57.94
N PRO A 11 32.05 -6.67 58.70
CA PRO A 11 30.63 -6.39 58.48
C PRO A 11 30.37 -5.59 57.20
N SER A 12 31.28 -4.73 56.78
CA SER A 12 31.10 -3.95 55.55
C SER A 12 31.25 -4.81 54.29
N LEU A 13 32.15 -5.78 54.31
CA LEU A 13 32.40 -6.70 53.19
C LEU A 13 31.22 -7.69 53.02
N VAL A 14 30.62 -8.15 54.12
CA VAL A 14 29.44 -9.01 54.13
C VAL A 14 28.20 -8.24 53.59
N LEU A 15 28.03 -6.99 53.99
CA LEU A 15 26.96 -6.13 53.50
C LEU A 15 27.09 -5.83 51.99
N LEU A 16 28.30 -5.59 51.49
CA LEU A 16 28.58 -5.41 50.06
C LEU A 16 28.34 -6.71 49.28
N ALA A 17 28.76 -7.85 49.80
CA ALA A 17 28.48 -9.14 49.16
C ALA A 17 27.00 -9.48 49.10
N LEU A 18 26.24 -9.23 50.18
CA LEU A 18 24.78 -9.35 50.20
C LEU A 18 24.12 -8.38 49.20
N GLY A 19 24.54 -7.13 49.15
CA GLY A 19 24.04 -6.14 48.18
C GLY A 19 24.29 -6.55 46.74
N ALA A 20 25.51 -7.03 46.44
CA ALA A 20 25.86 -7.55 45.10
C ALA A 20 25.06 -8.82 44.75
N MET A 21 24.77 -9.68 45.71
CA MET A 21 23.94 -10.87 45.53
C MET A 21 22.47 -10.46 45.24
N PHE A 22 21.88 -9.50 45.97
CA PHE A 22 20.56 -8.99 45.71
C PHE A 22 20.46 -8.27 44.35
N ALA A 23 21.46 -7.50 43.97
CA ALA A 23 21.53 -6.86 42.66
C ALA A 23 21.54 -7.87 41.48
N LYS A 24 22.21 -9.02 41.66
CA LYS A 24 22.25 -10.12 40.70
C LYS A 24 20.95 -10.89 40.60
N MET A 25 20.13 -10.86 41.64
CA MET A 25 18.83 -11.53 41.69
C MET A 25 17.70 -10.69 41.10
N TYR A 26 17.90 -9.38 40.91
CA TYR A 26 16.94 -8.51 40.31
C TYR A 26 17.12 -8.50 38.79
N ARG A 27 16.08 -8.99 38.05
CA ARG A 27 16.08 -9.00 36.59
C ARG A 27 15.12 -7.91 36.08
N LYS A 28 15.69 -6.95 35.36
CA LYS A 28 14.90 -5.96 34.62
C LYS A 28 14.33 -6.59 33.36
N VAL A 29 13.18 -6.10 32.93
CA VAL A 29 12.48 -6.53 31.72
C VAL A 29 12.48 -5.37 30.72
N ASP A 30 12.90 -5.65 29.50
CA ASP A 30 12.85 -4.68 28.41
C ASP A 30 11.40 -4.40 28.02
N GLN A 31 11.17 -3.22 27.42
CA GLN A 31 9.84 -2.91 26.88
C GLN A 31 9.49 -3.91 25.76
N GLY A 32 8.21 -4.27 25.66
CA GLY A 32 7.75 -5.29 24.73
C GLY A 32 7.94 -6.73 25.22
N ARG A 33 8.37 -6.94 26.48
CA ARG A 33 8.54 -8.26 27.09
C ARG A 33 7.77 -8.37 28.40
N ALA A 34 7.38 -9.59 28.74
CA ALA A 34 6.80 -9.94 30.03
C ALA A 34 7.68 -10.98 30.72
N LEU A 35 7.91 -10.82 32.02
CA LEU A 35 8.61 -11.77 32.86
C LEU A 35 7.59 -12.56 33.67
N ILE A 36 7.60 -13.87 33.51
CA ILE A 36 6.75 -14.81 34.23
C ILE A 36 7.63 -15.54 35.24
N ILE A 37 7.29 -15.42 36.53
CA ILE A 37 8.02 -16.00 37.63
C ILE A 37 7.19 -17.13 38.21
N ASN A 38 7.62 -18.36 38.01
CA ASN A 38 7.03 -19.57 38.55
C ASN A 38 7.70 -19.90 39.87
N GLY A 39 6.98 -19.72 40.99
CA GLY A 39 7.45 -20.07 42.32
C GLY A 39 7.08 -21.49 42.71
N LEU A 40 7.58 -21.97 43.90
CA LEU A 40 7.32 -23.30 44.45
C LEU A 40 5.82 -23.49 44.82
N ARG A 41 5.12 -22.44 45.18
CA ARG A 41 3.71 -22.46 45.62
C ARG A 41 2.99 -21.21 45.12
N GLY A 42 1.75 -21.37 44.69
CA GLY A 42 0.87 -20.26 44.22
C GLY A 42 0.86 -20.10 42.69
N GLU A 43 0.10 -19.11 42.23
CA GLU A 43 -0.01 -18.79 40.82
C GLU A 43 1.24 -18.10 40.31
N PRO A 44 1.60 -18.30 39.02
CA PRO A 44 2.72 -17.60 38.38
C PRO A 44 2.54 -16.08 38.45
N LYS A 45 3.60 -15.35 38.79
CA LYS A 45 3.59 -13.88 38.81
C LYS A 45 4.09 -13.33 37.50
N VAL A 46 3.28 -12.44 36.89
CA VAL A 46 3.67 -11.73 35.67
C VAL A 46 4.06 -10.30 36.02
N THR A 47 5.17 -9.83 35.48
CA THR A 47 5.64 -8.45 35.60
C THR A 47 6.16 -7.93 34.26
N PHE A 48 5.94 -6.64 34.01
CA PHE A 48 6.35 -5.95 32.79
C PHE A 48 7.53 -5.00 33.00
N THR A 49 7.99 -4.85 34.24
CA THR A 49 9.07 -3.93 34.61
C THR A 49 10.32 -4.64 35.12
N GLY A 50 10.14 -5.67 35.88
CA GLY A 50 11.22 -6.47 36.48
C GLY A 50 10.76 -7.13 37.77
N GLY A 51 11.58 -8.05 38.27
CA GLY A 51 11.27 -8.79 39.48
C GLY A 51 12.50 -9.40 40.13
N LEU A 52 12.38 -9.68 41.41
CA LEU A 52 13.38 -10.43 42.18
C LEU A 52 13.16 -11.92 41.91
N ILE A 53 14.19 -12.57 41.38
CA ILE A 53 14.21 -14.00 41.09
C ILE A 53 15.11 -14.69 42.08
N LEU A 54 14.55 -15.61 42.84
CA LEU A 54 15.30 -16.50 43.76
C LEU A 54 15.59 -17.78 42.99
N PRO A 55 16.78 -17.95 42.40
CA PRO A 55 17.07 -19.02 41.43
C PRO A 55 16.94 -20.44 42.01
N VAL A 56 16.94 -20.58 43.32
CA VAL A 56 16.77 -21.87 44.01
C VAL A 56 15.31 -22.32 44.10
N ILE A 57 14.39 -21.37 44.12
CA ILE A 57 12.94 -21.63 44.41
C ILE A 57 12.01 -21.10 43.34
N ALA A 58 12.48 -20.31 42.40
CA ALA A 58 11.65 -19.71 41.34
C ALA A 58 12.33 -19.81 39.98
N ARG A 59 11.59 -20.23 38.99
CA ARG A 59 11.98 -20.19 37.56
C ARG A 59 11.37 -18.98 36.89
N ALA A 60 12.20 -18.24 36.19
CA ALA A 60 11.71 -17.07 35.46
C ALA A 60 11.84 -17.31 33.95
N GLU A 61 10.76 -17.03 33.24
CA GLU A 61 10.68 -17.11 31.78
C GLU A 61 10.32 -15.75 31.21
N VAL A 62 10.92 -15.39 30.09
CA VAL A 62 10.65 -14.14 29.39
C VAL A 62 9.83 -14.46 28.15
N MET A 63 8.71 -13.75 27.98
CA MET A 63 7.86 -13.82 26.80
C MET A 63 7.96 -12.50 26.06
N ASP A 64 8.13 -12.57 24.74
CA ASP A 64 8.00 -11.42 23.86
C ASP A 64 6.51 -11.14 23.61
N ILE A 65 6.07 -9.93 23.97
CA ILE A 65 4.69 -9.45 23.80
C ILE A 65 4.60 -8.33 22.75
N SER A 66 5.67 -8.10 21.99
CA SER A 66 5.71 -7.13 20.92
C SER A 66 4.81 -7.54 19.75
N VAL A 67 4.49 -6.59 18.89
CA VAL A 67 3.69 -6.84 17.68
C VAL A 67 4.46 -7.74 16.73
N LYS A 68 3.79 -8.77 16.25
CA LYS A 68 4.27 -9.70 15.22
C LYS A 68 3.41 -9.57 13.98
N THR A 69 4.04 -9.65 12.83
CA THR A 69 3.35 -9.57 11.54
C THR A 69 3.16 -10.99 10.99
N ILE A 70 1.91 -11.34 10.68
CA ILE A 70 1.55 -12.61 10.06
C ILE A 70 1.15 -12.33 8.63
N GLU A 71 1.89 -12.84 7.68
CA GLU A 71 1.65 -12.67 6.27
C GLU A 71 0.80 -13.83 5.74
N ILE A 72 -0.33 -13.51 5.11
CA ILE A 72 -1.17 -14.47 4.39
C ILE A 72 -1.14 -14.10 2.92
N ASP A 73 -0.50 -14.94 2.12
CA ASP A 73 -0.42 -14.82 0.66
C ASP A 73 -1.29 -15.88 0.01
N ARG A 74 -2.28 -15.44 -0.80
CA ARG A 74 -3.22 -16.29 -1.51
C ARG A 74 -3.27 -15.90 -2.97
N ARG A 75 -2.60 -16.68 -3.82
CA ARG A 75 -2.48 -16.39 -5.27
C ARG A 75 -2.77 -17.61 -6.12
N GLY A 76 -3.08 -17.35 -7.39
CA GLY A 76 -3.32 -18.36 -8.39
C GLY A 76 -4.45 -19.32 -7.99
N LYS A 77 -4.18 -20.62 -7.93
CA LYS A 77 -5.18 -21.63 -7.56
C LYS A 77 -5.70 -21.50 -6.13
N GLU A 78 -4.93 -20.88 -5.24
CA GLU A 78 -5.32 -20.62 -3.86
C GLU A 78 -5.94 -19.24 -3.65
N GLY A 79 -6.06 -18.45 -4.71
CA GLY A 79 -6.66 -17.12 -4.68
C GLY A 79 -8.05 -17.12 -4.07
N LEU A 80 -8.45 -15.98 -3.56
CA LEU A 80 -9.72 -15.76 -2.89
C LEU A 80 -10.87 -15.79 -3.90
N ILE A 81 -11.89 -16.61 -3.68
CA ILE A 81 -13.08 -16.65 -4.54
C ILE A 81 -14.11 -15.66 -4.00
N CYS A 82 -14.44 -14.64 -4.79
CA CYS A 82 -15.43 -13.61 -4.46
C CYS A 82 -16.88 -14.12 -4.60
N ARG A 83 -17.87 -13.30 -4.25
CA ARG A 83 -19.29 -13.64 -4.38
C ARG A 83 -19.70 -13.89 -5.82
N ASP A 84 -19.15 -13.11 -6.76
CA ASP A 84 -19.35 -13.21 -8.20
C ASP A 84 -18.53 -14.31 -8.90
N ASN A 85 -17.87 -15.17 -8.10
CA ASN A 85 -16.97 -16.24 -8.50
C ASN A 85 -15.70 -15.79 -9.26
N ILE A 86 -15.42 -14.51 -9.31
CA ILE A 86 -14.10 -14.01 -9.74
C ILE A 86 -13.08 -14.37 -8.65
N ARG A 87 -11.95 -14.89 -9.08
CA ARG A 87 -10.84 -15.21 -8.17
C ARG A 87 -9.88 -14.04 -8.06
N ALA A 88 -9.52 -13.69 -6.84
CA ALA A 88 -8.61 -12.60 -6.51
C ALA A 88 -7.33 -13.12 -5.87
N ASP A 89 -6.20 -12.66 -6.35
CA ASP A 89 -4.91 -12.79 -5.71
C ASP A 89 -4.79 -11.73 -4.64
N ILE A 90 -4.56 -12.17 -3.40
CA ILE A 90 -4.52 -11.28 -2.25
C ILE A 90 -3.35 -11.60 -1.34
N LYS A 91 -2.74 -10.54 -0.81
CA LYS A 91 -1.73 -10.60 0.24
C LYS A 91 -2.14 -9.67 1.37
N VAL A 92 -2.26 -10.20 2.58
CA VAL A 92 -2.68 -9.46 3.77
C VAL A 92 -1.68 -9.68 4.89
N ASN A 93 -1.28 -8.59 5.53
CA ASN A 93 -0.43 -8.58 6.71
C ASN A 93 -1.30 -8.32 7.95
N PHE A 94 -1.32 -9.27 8.87
CA PHE A 94 -2.02 -9.16 10.14
C PHE A 94 -1.04 -8.82 11.25
N PHE A 95 -1.37 -7.80 12.05
CA PHE A 95 -0.56 -7.35 13.17
C PHE A 95 -1.16 -7.89 14.47
N VAL A 96 -0.45 -8.84 15.08
CA VAL A 96 -0.89 -9.56 16.27
C VAL A 96 0.12 -9.39 17.40
N ARG A 97 -0.35 -9.21 18.62
CA ARG A 97 0.51 -9.23 19.81
C ARG A 97 -0.17 -9.94 20.96
N VAL A 98 0.60 -10.33 21.94
CA VAL A 98 0.05 -10.78 23.23
C VAL A 98 -0.51 -9.56 23.97
N ASN A 99 -1.74 -9.68 24.48
CA ASN A 99 -2.36 -8.59 25.23
C ASN A 99 -1.57 -8.32 26.54
N LYS A 100 -1.28 -7.05 26.82
CA LYS A 100 -0.48 -6.62 27.98
C LYS A 100 -1.31 -6.63 29.27
N THR A 101 -1.97 -7.75 29.55
CA THR A 101 -2.66 -8.02 30.83
C THR A 101 -2.04 -9.24 31.48
N ILE A 102 -2.07 -9.29 32.80
CA ILE A 102 -1.53 -10.41 33.56
C ILE A 102 -2.23 -11.72 33.15
N ASN A 103 -3.54 -11.67 33.01
CA ASN A 103 -4.37 -12.84 32.69
C ASN A 103 -4.09 -13.37 31.29
N ASP A 104 -3.96 -12.49 30.31
CA ASP A 104 -3.75 -12.91 28.92
C ASP A 104 -2.35 -13.44 28.69
N VAL A 105 -1.34 -12.81 29.31
CA VAL A 105 0.05 -13.34 29.31
C VAL A 105 0.10 -14.73 29.93
N LEU A 106 -0.63 -14.97 31.04
CA LEU A 106 -0.71 -16.30 31.64
C LEU A 106 -1.44 -17.31 30.78
N LYS A 107 -2.58 -16.93 30.15
CA LYS A 107 -3.27 -17.79 29.19
C LYS A 107 -2.36 -18.25 28.05
N VAL A 108 -1.65 -17.32 27.44
CA VAL A 108 -0.70 -17.62 26.35
C VAL A 108 0.44 -18.51 26.85
N ALA A 109 1.04 -18.19 28.00
CA ALA A 109 2.12 -18.98 28.59
C ALA A 109 1.68 -20.41 28.88
N GLN A 110 0.47 -20.62 29.39
CA GLN A 110 -0.11 -21.93 29.68
C GLN A 110 -0.49 -22.70 28.43
N ALA A 111 -1.00 -22.02 27.39
CA ALA A 111 -1.49 -22.65 26.17
C ALA A 111 -0.36 -23.13 25.24
N ILE A 112 0.64 -22.29 25.01
CA ILE A 112 1.71 -22.56 24.03
C ILE A 112 3.13 -22.45 24.59
N GLY A 113 3.32 -21.87 25.77
CA GLY A 113 4.62 -21.65 26.40
C GLY A 113 5.29 -20.35 25.98
N CYS A 114 6.15 -19.80 26.84
CA CYS A 114 6.79 -18.50 26.65
C CYS A 114 7.73 -18.47 25.43
N SER A 115 8.48 -19.52 25.21
CA SER A 115 9.43 -19.62 24.09
C SER A 115 8.70 -19.66 22.74
N ARG A 116 7.65 -20.47 22.62
CA ARG A 116 6.85 -20.62 21.40
C ARG A 116 6.02 -19.37 21.10
N ALA A 117 5.50 -18.70 22.14
CA ALA A 117 4.80 -17.42 21.99
C ALA A 117 5.74 -16.29 21.53
N SER A 118 7.03 -16.43 21.76
CA SER A 118 8.05 -15.47 21.31
C SER A 118 8.56 -15.73 19.89
N ASP A 119 8.33 -16.94 19.36
CA ASP A 119 8.80 -17.36 18.05
C ASP A 119 7.83 -16.95 16.95
N GLN A 120 8.35 -16.25 15.92
CA GLN A 120 7.56 -15.72 14.79
C GLN A 120 6.90 -16.86 13.99
N ALA A 121 7.67 -17.88 13.62
CA ALA A 121 7.18 -18.98 12.78
C ALA A 121 6.06 -19.78 13.49
N THR A 122 6.19 -20.00 14.79
CA THR A 122 5.16 -20.67 15.59
C THR A 122 3.85 -19.87 15.61
N ILE A 123 3.92 -18.55 15.70
CA ILE A 123 2.74 -17.68 15.70
C ILE A 123 2.09 -17.65 14.31
N GLU A 124 2.88 -17.61 13.25
CA GLU A 124 2.39 -17.71 11.87
C GLU A 124 1.63 -19.04 11.66
N ASP A 125 2.21 -20.16 12.03
CA ASP A 125 1.58 -21.48 11.91
C ASP A 125 0.26 -21.57 12.70
N LEU A 126 0.25 -20.99 13.92
CA LEU A 126 -0.92 -21.01 14.80
C LEU A 126 -2.12 -20.27 14.21
N PHE A 127 -1.88 -19.12 13.59
CA PHE A 127 -2.95 -18.24 13.10
C PHE A 127 -3.24 -18.37 11.60
N ASN A 128 -2.34 -18.96 10.81
CA ASN A 128 -2.47 -19.07 9.36
C ASN A 128 -3.82 -19.66 8.93
N ALA A 129 -4.22 -20.77 9.52
CA ALA A 129 -5.48 -21.44 9.17
C ALA A 129 -6.70 -20.55 9.51
N LYS A 130 -6.71 -19.92 10.70
CA LYS A 130 -7.82 -19.08 11.16
C LYS A 130 -7.97 -17.81 10.30
N PHE A 131 -6.86 -17.15 9.99
CA PHE A 131 -6.88 -15.93 9.18
C PHE A 131 -7.20 -16.21 7.72
N SER A 132 -6.68 -17.31 7.17
CA SER A 132 -7.05 -17.77 5.83
C SER A 132 -8.53 -18.07 5.71
N GLU A 133 -9.14 -18.68 6.73
CA GLU A 133 -10.58 -18.99 6.74
C GLU A 133 -11.41 -17.71 6.85
N ALA A 134 -10.98 -16.74 7.66
CA ALA A 134 -11.62 -15.43 7.75
C ALA A 134 -11.61 -14.71 6.40
N LEU A 135 -10.47 -14.69 5.70
CA LEU A 135 -10.35 -14.12 4.36
C LEU A 135 -11.33 -14.77 3.37
N LYS A 136 -11.40 -16.11 3.35
CA LYS A 136 -12.34 -16.85 2.47
C LYS A 136 -13.79 -16.52 2.79
N THR A 137 -14.13 -16.43 4.08
CA THR A 137 -15.49 -16.14 4.53
C THR A 137 -15.93 -14.73 4.13
N VAL A 138 -15.05 -13.74 4.31
CA VAL A 138 -15.37 -12.34 3.94
C VAL A 138 -15.36 -12.16 2.44
N GLY A 139 -14.39 -12.77 1.74
CA GLY A 139 -14.30 -12.70 0.28
C GLY A 139 -15.57 -13.21 -0.42
N LYS A 140 -16.21 -14.27 0.12
CA LYS A 140 -17.48 -14.77 -0.40
C LYS A 140 -18.68 -13.83 -0.20
N ARG A 141 -18.55 -12.76 0.59
CA ARG A 141 -19.64 -11.79 0.82
C ARG A 141 -19.61 -10.62 -0.15
N LEU A 142 -18.46 -10.33 -0.76
CA LEU A 142 -18.22 -9.18 -1.63
C LEU A 142 -17.95 -9.61 -3.05
N ASP A 143 -18.42 -8.83 -4.03
CA ASP A 143 -18.00 -8.96 -5.42
C ASP A 143 -16.56 -8.45 -5.59
N PHE A 144 -15.85 -8.90 -6.60
CA PHE A 144 -14.47 -8.50 -6.83
C PHE A 144 -14.30 -6.97 -6.93
N GLU A 145 -15.22 -6.31 -7.63
CA GLU A 145 -15.21 -4.86 -7.77
C GLU A 145 -15.42 -4.13 -6.43
N ASP A 146 -16.37 -4.62 -5.61
CA ASP A 146 -16.60 -4.07 -4.26
C ASP A 146 -15.38 -4.30 -3.35
N LEU A 147 -14.77 -5.46 -3.44
CA LEU A 147 -13.59 -5.82 -2.67
C LEU A 147 -12.40 -4.91 -3.00
N TYR A 148 -12.26 -4.52 -4.27
CA TYR A 148 -11.23 -3.59 -4.72
C TYR A 148 -11.52 -2.15 -4.31
N ASN A 149 -12.77 -1.68 -4.50
CA ASN A 149 -13.16 -0.29 -4.25
C ASN A 149 -13.39 0.03 -2.78
N LYS A 150 -13.80 -0.97 -1.96
CA LYS A 150 -14.16 -0.81 -0.55
C LYS A 150 -13.18 -1.55 0.37
N ARG A 151 -11.88 -1.32 0.17
CA ARG A 151 -10.81 -2.01 0.93
C ARG A 151 -10.93 -1.85 2.44
N GLU A 152 -11.35 -0.68 2.92
CA GLU A 152 -11.54 -0.42 4.35
C GLU A 152 -12.67 -1.26 4.93
N GLU A 153 -13.81 -1.32 4.24
CA GLU A 153 -14.94 -2.15 4.66
C GLU A 153 -14.56 -3.64 4.68
N PHE A 154 -13.81 -4.09 3.67
CA PHE A 154 -13.31 -5.45 3.60
C PHE A 154 -12.38 -5.78 4.78
N ARG A 155 -11.42 -4.89 5.09
CA ARG A 155 -10.54 -5.02 6.25
C ARG A 155 -11.33 -5.10 7.56
N ASP A 156 -12.29 -4.21 7.76
CA ASP A 156 -13.09 -4.18 8.98
C ASP A 156 -13.95 -5.44 9.14
N GLN A 157 -14.48 -5.97 8.04
CA GLN A 157 -15.18 -7.25 8.04
C GLN A 157 -14.26 -8.42 8.39
N ILE A 158 -13.02 -8.44 7.91
CA ILE A 158 -12.02 -9.45 8.28
C ILE A 158 -11.74 -9.40 9.79
N ILE A 159 -11.46 -8.22 10.33
CA ILE A 159 -11.20 -8.02 11.76
C ILE A 159 -12.39 -8.48 12.59
N ASN A 160 -13.62 -8.17 12.17
CA ASN A 160 -14.83 -8.59 12.84
C ASN A 160 -15.04 -10.12 12.82
N VAL A 161 -14.71 -10.79 11.70
CA VAL A 161 -14.83 -12.26 11.59
C VAL A 161 -13.77 -12.97 12.41
N ILE A 162 -12.55 -12.46 12.44
CA ILE A 162 -11.46 -13.00 13.26
C ILE A 162 -11.78 -12.83 14.74
N GLY A 163 -12.35 -11.68 15.12
CA GLY A 163 -12.56 -11.25 16.49
C GLY A 163 -11.29 -10.64 17.10
N GLN A 164 -11.46 -9.80 18.10
CA GLN A 164 -10.34 -9.14 18.76
C GLN A 164 -9.63 -10.03 19.79
N ASP A 165 -10.34 -10.96 20.42
CA ASP A 165 -9.76 -11.89 21.40
C ASP A 165 -9.39 -13.22 20.75
N LEU A 166 -8.10 -13.50 20.73
CA LEU A 166 -7.46 -14.68 20.18
C LEU A 166 -6.77 -15.51 21.28
N ASN A 167 -7.52 -15.82 22.37
CA ASN A 167 -6.99 -16.58 23.51
C ASN A 167 -5.78 -15.92 24.19
N GLY A 168 -5.87 -14.61 24.42
CA GLY A 168 -4.80 -13.81 25.03
C GLY A 168 -3.91 -13.08 24.04
N PHE A 169 -4.07 -13.34 22.73
CA PHE A 169 -3.55 -12.46 21.69
C PHE A 169 -4.61 -11.44 21.25
N VAL A 170 -4.15 -10.32 20.75
CA VAL A 170 -4.99 -9.25 20.20
C VAL A 170 -4.57 -9.01 18.76
N LEU A 171 -5.55 -8.98 17.86
CA LEU A 171 -5.39 -8.46 16.51
C LEU A 171 -5.46 -6.94 16.58
N GLU A 172 -4.37 -6.27 16.29
CA GLU A 172 -4.31 -4.80 16.31
C GLU A 172 -4.85 -4.21 15.02
N ASP A 173 -4.39 -4.75 13.87
CA ASP A 173 -4.77 -4.25 12.55
C ASP A 173 -4.55 -5.34 11.49
N ALA A 174 -5.10 -5.09 10.30
CA ALA A 174 -4.86 -5.87 9.09
C ALA A 174 -4.62 -4.93 7.91
N ALA A 175 -3.49 -5.09 7.24
CA ALA A 175 -3.13 -4.31 6.06
C ALA A 175 -3.20 -5.17 4.80
N ILE A 176 -3.99 -4.73 3.83
CA ILE A 176 -4.07 -5.36 2.51
C ILE A 176 -2.96 -4.78 1.65
N ASP A 177 -1.92 -5.58 1.43
CA ASP A 177 -0.72 -5.18 0.68
C ASP A 177 -0.96 -5.28 -0.82
N PHE A 178 -1.54 -6.41 -1.26
CA PHE A 178 -1.78 -6.71 -2.66
C PHE A 178 -3.19 -7.25 -2.87
N LEU A 179 -3.84 -6.79 -3.94
CA LEU A 179 -5.16 -7.27 -4.34
C LEU A 179 -5.34 -7.04 -5.85
N GLU A 180 -5.36 -8.12 -6.61
CA GLU A 180 -5.58 -8.11 -8.05
C GLU A 180 -6.44 -9.28 -8.49
N GLN A 181 -6.98 -9.22 -9.70
CA GLN A 181 -7.65 -10.35 -10.31
C GLN A 181 -6.64 -11.45 -10.63
N THR A 182 -6.96 -12.70 -10.26
CA THR A 182 -6.12 -13.84 -10.67
C THR A 182 -6.09 -13.94 -12.20
N PRO A 183 -4.90 -14.03 -12.82
CA PRO A 183 -4.76 -14.21 -14.26
C PRO A 183 -5.54 -15.43 -14.77
N LEU A 184 -6.18 -15.30 -15.94
CA LEU A 184 -7.01 -16.38 -16.54
C LEU A 184 -6.24 -17.69 -16.74
N GLU A 185 -4.93 -17.62 -16.94
CA GLU A 185 -4.04 -18.78 -17.12
C GLU A 185 -3.95 -19.68 -15.89
N HIS A 186 -4.23 -19.13 -14.70
CA HIS A 186 -4.22 -19.87 -13.44
C HIS A 186 -5.58 -20.45 -13.05
N LEU A 187 -6.64 -20.12 -13.81
CA LEU A 187 -7.99 -20.62 -13.58
C LEU A 187 -8.21 -21.94 -14.33
N ASP A 188 -8.94 -22.86 -13.71
CA ASP A 188 -9.28 -24.16 -14.31
C ASP A 188 -10.65 -24.09 -14.99
N PRO A 189 -10.73 -24.14 -16.35
CA PRO A 189 -11.99 -24.09 -17.05
C PRO A 189 -12.93 -25.28 -16.76
N GLN A 190 -12.40 -26.38 -16.20
CA GLN A 190 -13.19 -27.55 -15.82
C GLN A 190 -13.77 -27.44 -14.41
N ASN A 191 -13.27 -26.50 -13.62
CA ASN A 191 -13.85 -26.18 -12.32
C ASN A 191 -15.05 -25.24 -12.50
N ILE A 192 -16.22 -25.64 -11.97
CA ILE A 192 -17.47 -24.86 -12.14
C ILE A 192 -17.34 -23.43 -11.67
N LEU A 193 -16.70 -23.19 -10.53
CA LEU A 193 -16.55 -21.81 -9.99
C LEU A 193 -15.59 -20.98 -10.84
N ASP A 194 -14.48 -21.57 -11.26
CA ASP A 194 -13.53 -20.90 -12.12
C ASP A 194 -14.12 -20.63 -13.51
N ALA A 195 -14.88 -21.58 -14.08
CA ALA A 195 -15.57 -21.39 -15.35
C ALA A 195 -16.61 -20.25 -15.31
N GLN A 196 -17.34 -20.11 -14.20
CA GLN A 196 -18.24 -18.98 -14.00
C GLN A 196 -17.48 -17.64 -13.86
N GLY A 197 -16.35 -17.63 -13.15
CA GLY A 197 -15.47 -16.48 -13.06
C GLY A 197 -14.90 -16.06 -14.42
N ILE A 198 -14.37 -17.01 -15.20
CA ILE A 198 -13.87 -16.78 -16.56
C ILE A 198 -14.95 -16.15 -17.45
N ARG A 199 -16.16 -16.71 -17.42
CA ARG A 199 -17.29 -16.17 -18.18
C ARG A 199 -17.58 -14.72 -17.78
N LYS A 200 -17.68 -14.44 -16.48
CA LYS A 200 -17.94 -13.11 -15.95
C LYS A 200 -16.86 -12.08 -16.36
N ILE A 201 -15.60 -12.46 -16.21
CA ILE A 201 -14.45 -11.65 -16.62
C ILE A 201 -14.52 -11.36 -18.12
N THR A 202 -14.80 -12.37 -18.95
CA THR A 202 -14.90 -12.22 -20.41
C THR A 202 -16.03 -11.28 -20.81
N GLU A 203 -17.23 -11.41 -20.19
CA GLU A 203 -18.37 -10.54 -20.44
C GLU A 203 -18.04 -9.08 -20.09
N MET A 204 -17.45 -8.83 -18.92
CA MET A 204 -17.07 -7.48 -18.48
C MET A 204 -15.98 -6.87 -19.36
N THR A 205 -14.97 -7.65 -19.73
CA THR A 205 -13.86 -7.20 -20.59
C THR A 205 -14.37 -6.88 -22.00
N ALA A 206 -15.28 -7.71 -22.56
CA ALA A 206 -15.87 -7.47 -23.87
C ALA A 206 -16.69 -6.19 -23.88
N ALA A 207 -17.53 -5.95 -22.86
CA ALA A 207 -18.29 -4.71 -22.72
C ALA A 207 -17.37 -3.48 -22.66
N GLN A 208 -16.33 -3.52 -21.83
CA GLN A 208 -15.37 -2.45 -21.70
C GLN A 208 -14.58 -2.17 -22.99
N ASN A 209 -14.25 -3.21 -23.74
CA ASN A 209 -13.59 -3.07 -25.04
C ASN A 209 -14.48 -2.39 -26.08
N VAL A 210 -15.79 -2.69 -26.10
CA VAL A 210 -16.76 -2.00 -26.96
C VAL A 210 -16.82 -0.52 -26.64
N ASP A 211 -16.96 -0.16 -25.36
CA ASP A 211 -17.00 1.25 -24.92
C ASP A 211 -15.70 1.98 -25.25
N THR A 212 -14.57 1.34 -25.00
CA THR A 212 -13.24 1.90 -25.32
C THR A 212 -13.09 2.16 -26.82
N ASN A 213 -13.56 1.22 -27.68
CA ASN A 213 -13.52 1.40 -29.13
C ASN A 213 -14.44 2.54 -29.59
N GLN A 214 -15.61 2.69 -29.00
CA GLN A 214 -16.51 3.80 -29.30
C GLN A 214 -15.89 5.15 -28.93
N LEU A 215 -15.24 5.25 -27.76
CA LEU A 215 -14.53 6.46 -27.35
C LEU A 215 -13.38 6.80 -28.30
N ARG A 216 -12.56 5.81 -28.68
CA ARG A 216 -11.48 6.01 -29.65
C ARG A 216 -11.97 6.46 -31.03
N GLN A 217 -13.12 5.95 -31.48
CA GLN A 217 -13.70 6.40 -32.76
C GLN A 217 -14.22 7.83 -32.67
N LYS A 218 -14.90 8.21 -31.56
CA LYS A 218 -15.31 9.59 -31.32
C LYS A 218 -14.11 10.55 -31.29
N GLU A 219 -13.05 10.18 -30.58
CA GLU A 219 -11.81 10.93 -30.52
C GLU A 219 -11.22 11.15 -31.93
N ARG A 220 -11.11 10.08 -32.74
CA ARG A 220 -10.60 10.18 -34.11
C ARG A 220 -11.45 11.09 -35.00
N MET A 221 -12.77 11.01 -34.88
CA MET A 221 -13.69 11.90 -35.63
C MET A 221 -13.51 13.35 -35.20
N GLU A 222 -13.38 13.63 -33.91
CA GLU A 222 -13.19 15.00 -33.42
C GLU A 222 -11.83 15.59 -33.83
N ILE A 223 -10.76 14.81 -33.75
CA ILE A 223 -9.43 15.20 -34.27
C ILE A 223 -9.49 15.47 -35.77
N GLY A 224 -10.17 14.61 -36.55
CA GLY A 224 -10.36 14.80 -37.98
C GLY A 224 -11.13 16.10 -38.31
N ARG A 225 -12.17 16.40 -37.53
CA ARG A 225 -12.95 17.64 -37.67
C ARG A 225 -12.11 18.88 -37.34
N GLN A 226 -11.31 18.83 -36.25
CA GLN A 226 -10.43 19.93 -35.88
C GLN A 226 -9.34 20.18 -36.94
N ASN A 227 -8.73 19.12 -37.48
CA ASN A 227 -7.77 19.22 -38.55
C ASN A 227 -8.39 19.86 -39.82
N LEU A 228 -9.57 19.40 -40.24
CA LEU A 228 -10.28 19.98 -41.37
C LEU A 228 -10.55 21.49 -41.17
N THR A 229 -11.01 21.87 -39.97
CA THR A 229 -11.27 23.29 -39.66
C THR A 229 -9.96 24.11 -39.66
N ALA A 230 -8.88 23.53 -39.18
CA ALA A 230 -7.55 24.17 -39.22
C ALA A 230 -7.04 24.34 -40.67
N ASP A 231 -7.15 23.29 -41.48
CA ASP A 231 -6.76 23.32 -42.88
C ASP A 231 -7.61 24.34 -43.70
N GLU A 232 -8.91 24.42 -43.47
CA GLU A 232 -9.76 25.44 -44.06
C GLU A 232 -9.34 26.86 -43.65
N ALA A 233 -8.98 27.08 -42.38
CA ALA A 233 -8.48 28.38 -41.92
C ALA A 233 -7.15 28.73 -42.57
N VAL A 234 -6.22 27.80 -42.66
CA VAL A 234 -4.95 28.00 -43.35
C VAL A 234 -5.16 28.36 -44.81
N PHE A 235 -6.02 27.63 -45.52
CA PHE A 235 -6.35 27.91 -46.90
C PHE A 235 -6.93 29.32 -47.12
N GLN A 236 -7.82 29.75 -46.21
CA GLN A 236 -8.38 31.12 -46.24
C GLN A 236 -7.31 32.18 -46.04
N PHE A 237 -6.38 31.95 -45.13
CA PHE A 237 -5.24 32.87 -44.89
C PHE A 237 -4.29 32.92 -46.11
N GLU A 238 -4.01 31.82 -46.75
CA GLU A 238 -3.20 31.77 -47.97
C GLU A 238 -3.86 32.51 -49.13
N GLN A 239 -5.16 32.31 -49.31
CA GLN A 239 -5.95 33.06 -50.32
C GLN A 239 -5.91 34.57 -50.04
N GLN A 240 -6.18 35.02 -48.80
CA GLN A 240 -6.12 36.42 -48.44
C GLN A 240 -4.72 37.02 -48.66
N ARG A 241 -3.67 36.27 -48.37
CA ARG A 241 -2.28 36.67 -48.59
C ARG A 241 -1.98 36.83 -50.08
N ALA A 242 -2.38 35.86 -50.91
CA ALA A 242 -2.21 35.91 -52.33
C ALA A 242 -2.95 37.14 -52.97
N ASP A 243 -4.21 37.39 -52.54
CA ASP A 243 -4.98 38.54 -52.96
C ASP A 243 -4.36 39.89 -52.55
N ALA A 244 -3.82 39.97 -51.31
CA ALA A 244 -3.11 41.15 -50.84
C ALA A 244 -1.81 41.39 -51.60
N GLU A 245 -1.09 40.35 -51.93
CA GLU A 245 0.17 40.41 -52.73
C GLU A 245 -0.14 40.82 -54.18
N ALA A 246 -1.19 40.30 -54.79
CA ALA A 246 -1.64 40.70 -56.14
C ALA A 246 -2.07 42.18 -56.16
N ARG A 247 -2.79 42.68 -55.17
CA ARG A 247 -3.15 44.12 -55.06
C ARG A 247 -1.94 44.99 -54.92
N LYS A 248 -0.98 44.62 -54.05
CA LYS A 248 0.30 45.34 -53.87
C LYS A 248 1.08 45.43 -55.16
N ASN A 249 1.24 44.30 -55.89
CA ASN A 249 1.97 44.26 -57.16
C ASN A 249 1.26 45.15 -58.20
N LYS A 250 -0.04 45.15 -58.27
CA LYS A 250 -0.83 46.01 -59.14
C LYS A 250 -0.66 47.51 -58.82
N GLU A 251 -0.62 47.87 -57.50
CA GLU A 251 -0.36 49.26 -57.10
C GLU A 251 1.05 49.70 -57.44
N ILE A 252 2.06 48.81 -57.29
CA ILE A 252 3.46 49.09 -57.69
C ILE A 252 3.54 49.32 -59.22
N GLU A 253 2.89 48.47 -60.00
CA GLU A 253 2.84 48.59 -61.46
C GLU A 253 2.17 49.91 -61.94
N ILE A 254 1.05 50.27 -61.31
CA ILE A 254 0.37 51.54 -61.59
C ILE A 254 1.24 52.75 -61.19
N ALA A 255 1.96 52.67 -60.05
CA ALA A 255 2.85 53.73 -59.60
C ALA A 255 4.03 53.90 -60.57
N GLN A 256 4.65 52.80 -60.99
CA GLN A 256 5.73 52.80 -61.98
C GLN A 256 5.29 53.33 -63.34
N ALA A 257 4.11 52.94 -63.82
CA ALA A 257 3.54 53.46 -65.07
C ALA A 257 3.22 54.97 -64.98
N ARG A 258 2.73 55.47 -63.85
CA ARG A 258 2.53 56.92 -63.62
C ARG A 258 3.85 57.69 -63.62
N GLU A 259 4.89 57.16 -63.00
CA GLU A 259 6.23 57.79 -62.94
C GLU A 259 6.89 57.84 -64.36
N GLN A 260 6.80 56.72 -65.10
CA GLN A 260 7.27 56.67 -66.46
C GLN A 260 6.53 57.64 -67.36
N ASN A 261 5.20 57.74 -67.23
CA ASN A 261 4.41 58.71 -68.01
C ASN A 261 4.74 60.17 -67.66
N ALA A 262 4.99 60.46 -66.37
CA ALA A 262 5.42 61.78 -65.91
C ALA A 262 6.82 62.13 -66.45
N ALA A 263 7.77 61.19 -66.38
CA ALA A 263 9.12 61.39 -66.97
C ALA A 263 9.07 61.59 -68.48
N GLN A 264 8.20 60.86 -69.19
CA GLN A 264 8.03 61.06 -70.63
C GLN A 264 7.45 62.43 -70.96
N ARG A 265 6.46 62.93 -70.24
CA ARG A 265 5.84 64.27 -70.38
C ARG A 265 6.88 65.38 -70.15
N VAL A 266 7.81 65.21 -69.20
CA VAL A 266 8.88 66.17 -68.91
C VAL A 266 9.86 66.18 -70.09
N LYS A 267 10.29 65.04 -70.63
CA LYS A 267 11.16 64.94 -71.82
C LYS A 267 10.47 65.54 -73.08
N ASP A 268 9.20 65.32 -73.26
CA ASP A 268 8.44 65.86 -74.42
C ASP A 268 8.26 67.38 -74.24
N ALA A 269 8.19 67.92 -73.04
CA ALA A 269 8.13 69.36 -72.72
C ALA A 269 9.50 69.99 -72.98
N GLU A 270 10.59 69.38 -72.53
CA GLU A 270 12.00 69.84 -72.81
C GLU A 270 12.31 69.81 -74.27
N MET A 271 11.92 68.79 -75.03
CA MET A 271 12.09 68.77 -76.51
C MET A 271 11.35 69.87 -77.24
N LYS A 272 10.15 70.21 -76.75
CA LYS A 272 9.34 71.34 -77.29
C LYS A 272 10.02 72.71 -77.02
N GLN A 273 10.71 72.86 -75.86
CA GLN A 273 11.47 74.10 -75.58
C GLN A 273 12.76 74.26 -76.36
N THR A 274 13.36 73.17 -76.79
CA THR A 274 14.62 73.22 -77.62
C THR A 274 14.38 73.39 -79.11
N MET A 275 13.09 73.37 -79.58
CA MET A 275 12.73 73.53 -81.00
C MET A 275 12.13 74.91 -81.27
N VAL A 276 12.18 75.90 -80.36
CA VAL A 276 11.91 77.31 -80.56
C VAL A 276 13.22 78.10 -80.46
#